data_670c196424abd4262566872bb4ce4f96
#
_entry.id   670c196424abd4262566872bb4ce4f96
#
_cell.length_a   1.000
_cell.length_b   1.000
_cell.length_c   1.000
_cell.angle_alpha   90.00
_cell.angle_beta   90.00
_cell.angle_gamma   90.00
#
_symmetry.space_group_name_H-M   'P 1'
#
loop_
_entity.id
_entity.type
_entity.pdbx_description
1 polymer ?
#
loop_
_entity_poly.entity_id
_entity_poly.type
_entity_poly.pdbx_seq_one_letter_code
_entity_poly.pdbx_strand_id
1 'polypeptide(L)'
;MTEQEVLGFNPQDLFGNNSEENQSSNSSNSLIYKTRPADSVSEDGHYRCKIKIIYNPENPKKSFLEQQSYGIQDSNGFLTVISSLTVDDKSCPIFTSWKKCHYADQGSVLYNQALSKDKGGKGLYDKRFARYVIVQILKDKNQPDLEGSFKIWKLPTTIYNLLQQKMNPAKESGKMSIPVMDYLFGRAINIDVAPGPDDPKQPLRKTREITYTGEFTEDVVSCVNPDKSPLLNDEEQEILDAYVRKIEKAWKMTCEDDEEIEKRNAIIAAANSSDEYKALLPIYGKVFAQIKEWAPKLDTLSYKPWSDEVKKRVANWIEIVESGNDPATMSIEALHKFQGLENGENKENDGDEKKVETNVENTNSVLSTETDETSDLPF
;
A
#
# COMPACT_ATOMS: atom_id res chain seq x y z
N MET A 1 16.77 11.35 25.48
CA MET A 1 15.81 10.57 24.66
C MET A 1 15.98 11.08 23.23
N THR A 2 16.52 10.25 22.36
CA THR A 2 16.68 10.56 20.94
C THR A 2 15.35 10.33 20.24
N GLU A 3 15.08 11.07 19.15
CA GLU A 3 13.82 10.91 18.36
C GLU A 3 13.51 9.49 17.90
N GLN A 4 14.47 8.58 17.97
CA GLN A 4 14.30 7.15 17.66
C GLN A 4 13.57 6.37 18.77
N GLU A 5 13.60 6.82 20.02
CA GLU A 5 12.89 6.15 21.13
C GLU A 5 11.38 6.44 21.20
N VAL A 6 10.93 7.49 20.50
CA VAL A 6 9.52 7.90 20.50
C VAL A 6 8.66 7.09 19.52
N LEU A 7 9.25 6.45 18.52
CA LEU A 7 8.48 5.83 17.44
C LEU A 7 8.39 4.30 17.49
N GLY A 8 9.19 3.59 18.28
CA GLY A 8 9.11 2.12 18.42
C GLY A 8 9.00 1.34 17.09
N PHE A 9 9.37 1.98 15.98
CA PHE A 9 9.09 1.55 14.63
C PHE A 9 10.38 1.08 13.97
N ASN A 10 10.51 -0.22 13.87
CA ASN A 10 11.55 -0.83 13.04
C ASN A 10 10.95 -1.11 11.65
N PRO A 11 11.47 -0.53 10.56
CA PRO A 11 11.01 -0.84 9.21
C PRO A 11 11.05 -2.35 8.88
N GLN A 12 11.88 -3.13 9.57
CA GLN A 12 11.94 -4.59 9.41
C GLN A 12 10.68 -5.30 9.94
N ASP A 13 9.97 -4.72 10.91
CA ASP A 13 8.71 -5.27 11.42
C ASP A 13 7.56 -5.11 10.43
N LEU A 14 7.67 -4.16 9.50
CA LEU A 14 6.71 -3.95 8.42
C LEU A 14 6.76 -5.04 7.35
N PHE A 15 7.94 -5.55 7.11
CA PHE A 15 8.21 -6.40 5.94
C PHE A 15 8.59 -7.81 6.34
N GLY A 16 8.05 -8.32 7.44
CA GLY A 16 8.20 -9.68 7.94
C GLY A 16 9.33 -10.45 7.28
N ASN A 17 10.49 -10.49 7.89
CA ASN A 17 11.50 -11.46 7.53
C ASN A 17 10.81 -12.83 7.50
N ASN A 18 10.72 -13.45 6.31
CA ASN A 18 10.40 -14.87 6.17
C ASN A 18 11.63 -15.72 6.58
N SER A 19 12.24 -15.41 7.69
CA SER A 19 13.05 -16.33 8.43
C SER A 19 12.20 -16.82 9.59
N GLU A 20 11.94 -18.10 9.59
CA GLU A 20 11.25 -18.85 10.63
C GLU A 20 11.87 -18.54 11.99
N GLU A 21 11.34 -17.57 12.68
CA GLU A 21 11.38 -17.52 14.12
C GLU A 21 9.95 -17.33 14.61
N ASN A 22 9.41 -18.46 15.08
CA ASN A 22 8.23 -18.52 15.91
C ASN A 22 8.42 -17.62 17.13
N GLN A 23 8.03 -16.37 16.99
CA GLN A 23 7.63 -15.56 18.14
C GLN A 23 6.31 -14.91 17.80
N SER A 24 5.25 -15.46 18.38
CA SER A 24 3.93 -14.88 18.46
C SER A 24 3.99 -13.61 19.31
N SER A 25 4.57 -12.55 18.78
CA SER A 25 4.36 -11.21 19.30
C SER A 25 3.26 -10.55 18.48
N ASN A 26 2.02 -10.94 18.75
CA ASN A 26 0.86 -10.08 18.53
C ASN A 26 0.98 -8.90 19.48
N SER A 27 1.91 -7.97 19.20
CA SER A 27 1.98 -6.78 20.01
C SER A 27 0.79 -5.89 19.62
N SER A 28 -0.07 -5.61 20.58
CA SER A 28 -1.14 -4.60 20.48
C SER A 28 -0.62 -3.24 19.99
N ASN A 29 0.67 -3.02 20.01
CA ASN A 29 1.37 -1.80 19.61
C ASN A 29 1.69 -1.73 18.10
N SER A 30 1.51 -2.80 17.31
CA SER A 30 1.72 -2.73 15.87
C SER A 30 0.71 -1.79 15.21
N LEU A 31 1.20 -0.84 14.40
CA LEU A 31 0.34 0.04 13.58
C LEU A 31 -0.38 -0.73 12.48
N ILE A 32 0.19 -1.85 12.05
CA ILE A 32 -0.33 -2.63 10.91
C ILE A 32 -1.17 -3.79 11.41
N TYR A 33 -2.39 -3.84 10.91
CA TYR A 33 -3.28 -4.98 11.08
C TYR A 33 -2.94 -6.07 10.06
N LYS A 34 -2.75 -7.30 10.55
CA LYS A 34 -2.39 -8.45 9.72
C LYS A 34 -3.53 -9.48 9.77
N THR A 35 -4.03 -9.85 8.61
CA THR A 35 -5.08 -10.87 8.42
C THR A 35 -4.46 -12.09 7.74
N ARG A 36 -3.90 -13.01 8.52
CA ARG A 36 -3.16 -14.16 8.00
C ARG A 36 -3.87 -15.48 8.33
N PRO A 37 -4.07 -16.39 7.37
CA PRO A 37 -4.62 -17.70 7.64
C PRO A 37 -3.86 -18.49 8.72
N ALA A 38 -2.53 -18.29 8.80
CA ALA A 38 -1.70 -18.92 9.83
C ALA A 38 -2.06 -18.51 11.28
N ASP A 39 -2.70 -17.35 11.45
CA ASP A 39 -3.17 -16.85 12.75
C ASP A 39 -4.63 -17.21 13.00
N SER A 40 -5.26 -18.04 12.15
CA SER A 40 -6.66 -18.42 12.28
C SER A 40 -6.88 -19.36 13.47
N VAL A 41 -7.93 -19.07 14.25
CA VAL A 41 -8.45 -19.95 15.29
C VAL A 41 -9.58 -20.86 14.79
N SER A 42 -9.93 -20.78 13.50
CA SER A 42 -10.98 -21.59 12.88
C SER A 42 -10.42 -22.93 12.41
N GLU A 43 -11.20 -24.01 12.58
CA GLU A 43 -10.81 -25.38 12.19
C GLU A 43 -10.51 -25.50 10.68
N ASP A 44 -11.19 -24.72 9.85
CA ASP A 44 -10.98 -24.69 8.40
C ASP A 44 -9.75 -23.84 7.97
N GLY A 45 -9.03 -23.26 8.91
CA GLY A 45 -7.85 -22.43 8.65
C GLY A 45 -8.16 -21.07 7.99
N HIS A 46 -9.45 -20.72 7.83
CA HIS A 46 -9.84 -19.41 7.31
C HIS A 46 -9.73 -18.34 8.38
N TYR A 47 -9.11 -17.21 8.03
CA TYR A 47 -9.08 -16.04 8.89
C TYR A 47 -10.27 -15.15 8.59
N ARG A 48 -11.18 -14.97 9.57
CA ARG A 48 -12.40 -14.19 9.41
C ARG A 48 -12.45 -13.04 10.39
N CYS A 49 -12.75 -11.86 9.85
CA CYS A 49 -12.94 -10.65 10.66
C CYS A 49 -14.00 -9.73 10.05
N LYS A 50 -14.51 -8.81 10.85
CA LYS A 50 -15.38 -7.70 10.43
C LYS A 50 -14.66 -6.40 10.69
N ILE A 51 -14.43 -5.62 9.65
CA ILE A 51 -13.73 -4.34 9.73
C ILE A 51 -14.56 -3.24 9.09
N LYS A 52 -14.23 -2.01 9.41
CA LYS A 52 -14.75 -0.82 8.73
C LYS A 52 -13.58 -0.07 8.12
N ILE A 53 -13.57 0.06 6.80
CA ILE A 53 -12.61 0.89 6.09
C ILE A 53 -13.07 2.34 6.22
N ILE A 54 -12.16 3.25 6.55
CA ILE A 54 -12.50 4.66 6.76
C ILE A 54 -11.66 5.59 5.90
N TYR A 55 -12.20 6.78 5.65
CA TYR A 55 -11.42 7.87 5.06
C TYR A 55 -10.25 8.25 5.96
N ASN A 56 -9.14 8.67 5.34
CA ASN A 56 -8.02 9.23 6.08
C ASN A 56 -8.43 10.58 6.71
N PRO A 57 -8.53 10.70 8.04
CA PRO A 57 -9.00 11.93 8.67
C PRO A 57 -8.03 13.11 8.53
N GLU A 58 -6.74 12.86 8.26
CA GLU A 58 -5.78 13.93 7.95
C GLU A 58 -5.97 14.49 6.53
N ASN A 59 -6.33 13.62 5.58
CA ASN A 59 -6.58 14.01 4.20
C ASN A 59 -7.55 13.03 3.52
N PRO A 60 -8.87 13.28 3.55
CA PRO A 60 -9.87 12.38 2.97
C PRO A 60 -9.67 12.10 1.48
N LYS A 61 -9.07 13.04 0.73
CA LYS A 61 -8.74 12.83 -0.70
C LYS A 61 -7.58 11.87 -0.92
N LYS A 62 -6.78 11.59 0.12
CA LYS A 62 -5.65 10.65 0.11
C LYS A 62 -5.91 9.52 1.11
N SER A 63 -7.06 8.85 0.97
CA SER A 63 -7.44 7.74 1.85
C SER A 63 -6.74 6.42 1.52
N PHE A 64 -6.09 6.35 0.36
CA PHE A 64 -5.25 5.23 -0.03
C PHE A 64 -3.80 5.69 -0.14
N LEU A 65 -2.91 4.99 0.54
CA LEU A 65 -1.47 5.15 0.34
C LEU A 65 -0.98 4.02 -0.55
N GLU A 66 -0.51 4.37 -1.73
CA GLU A 66 0.14 3.44 -2.63
C GLU A 66 1.65 3.45 -2.37
N GLN A 67 2.21 2.27 -2.24
CA GLN A 67 3.61 2.09 -1.93
C GLN A 67 4.23 1.08 -2.89
N GLN A 68 5.38 1.43 -3.41
CA GLN A 68 6.22 0.51 -4.15
C GLN A 68 7.46 0.20 -3.32
N SER A 69 7.81 -1.08 -3.26
CA SER A 69 9.02 -1.53 -2.57
C SER A 69 9.77 -2.55 -3.41
N TYR A 70 11.05 -2.73 -3.10
CA TYR A 70 11.92 -3.73 -3.70
C TYR A 70 12.53 -4.57 -2.60
N GLY A 71 12.46 -5.91 -2.78
CA GLY A 71 13.28 -6.82 -2.03
C GLY A 71 14.61 -6.99 -2.78
N ILE A 72 15.71 -6.65 -2.13
CA ILE A 72 17.05 -6.85 -2.67
C ILE A 72 17.83 -7.83 -1.78
N GLN A 73 18.65 -8.66 -2.37
CA GLN A 73 19.50 -9.60 -1.67
C GLN A 73 20.94 -9.35 -2.09
N ASP A 74 21.83 -9.28 -1.12
CA ASP A 74 23.28 -9.18 -1.30
C ASP A 74 24.01 -10.12 -0.33
N SER A 75 25.33 -10.03 -0.26
CA SER A 75 26.14 -10.81 0.67
C SER A 75 25.84 -10.54 2.15
N ASN A 76 25.22 -9.41 2.48
CA ASN A 76 24.79 -9.02 3.83
C ASN A 76 23.35 -9.48 4.15
N GLY A 77 22.71 -10.22 3.24
CA GLY A 77 21.38 -10.74 3.41
C GLY A 77 20.28 -9.92 2.68
N PHE A 78 19.03 -10.18 3.05
CA PHE A 78 17.86 -9.57 2.42
C PHE A 78 17.56 -8.17 3.00
N LEU A 79 17.22 -7.22 2.12
CA LEU A 79 16.77 -5.89 2.50
C LEU A 79 15.54 -5.51 1.68
N THR A 80 14.50 -5.02 2.34
CA THR A 80 13.36 -4.39 1.65
C THR A 80 13.50 -2.88 1.69
N VAL A 81 13.44 -2.24 0.54
CA VAL A 81 13.50 -0.78 0.41
C VAL A 81 12.21 -0.25 -0.20
N ILE A 82 11.66 0.79 0.42
CA ILE A 82 10.53 1.54 -0.14
C ILE A 82 11.09 2.51 -1.17
N SER A 83 10.43 2.61 -2.31
CA SER A 83 10.84 3.50 -3.39
C SER A 83 9.84 4.62 -3.62
N SER A 84 10.33 5.74 -4.17
CA SER A 84 9.47 6.72 -4.82
C SER A 84 8.85 6.13 -6.10
N LEU A 85 7.62 6.52 -6.42
CA LEU A 85 6.96 6.15 -7.67
C LEU A 85 7.39 7.02 -8.85
N THR A 86 8.11 8.11 -8.59
CA THR A 86 8.52 9.04 -9.63
C THR A 86 9.88 8.67 -10.23
N VAL A 87 9.97 8.67 -11.53
CA VAL A 87 11.20 8.33 -12.29
C VAL A 87 12.30 9.36 -12.06
N ASP A 88 11.92 10.62 -11.90
CA ASP A 88 12.84 11.77 -11.79
C ASP A 88 13.32 11.98 -10.35
N ASP A 89 12.83 11.21 -9.42
CA ASP A 89 13.27 11.27 -8.03
C ASP A 89 14.63 10.58 -7.87
N LYS A 90 15.70 11.38 -7.97
CA LYS A 90 17.08 10.91 -7.75
C LYS A 90 17.34 10.39 -6.34
N SER A 91 16.44 10.64 -5.40
CA SER A 91 16.53 10.08 -4.04
C SER A 91 16.11 8.59 -4.00
N CYS A 92 15.57 8.07 -5.11
CA CYS A 92 15.14 6.68 -5.24
C CYS A 92 15.83 5.95 -6.41
N PRO A 93 17.16 5.70 -6.34
CA PRO A 93 17.93 5.15 -7.44
C PRO A 93 17.49 3.76 -7.88
N ILE A 94 16.96 2.92 -6.96
CA ILE A 94 16.53 1.57 -7.29
C ILE A 94 15.35 1.54 -8.27
N PHE A 95 14.43 2.51 -8.18
CA PHE A 95 13.34 2.60 -9.15
C PHE A 95 13.86 2.92 -10.55
N THR A 96 14.82 3.84 -10.64
CA THR A 96 15.48 4.23 -11.90
C THR A 96 16.24 3.04 -12.49
N SER A 97 17.02 2.33 -11.68
CA SER A 97 17.77 1.15 -12.12
C SER A 97 16.84 0.00 -12.54
N TRP A 98 15.79 -0.28 -11.77
CA TRP A 98 14.78 -1.26 -12.19
C TRP A 98 14.19 -0.89 -13.55
N LYS A 99 13.84 0.37 -13.78
CA LYS A 99 13.27 0.82 -15.05
C LYS A 99 14.27 0.65 -16.19
N LYS A 100 15.53 1.05 -16.00
CA LYS A 100 16.61 0.86 -16.96
C LYS A 100 16.75 -0.61 -17.36
N CYS A 101 16.76 -1.52 -16.40
CA CYS A 101 16.91 -2.95 -16.65
C CYS A 101 15.65 -3.56 -17.26
N HIS A 102 14.46 -3.17 -16.80
CA HIS A 102 13.18 -3.74 -17.25
C HIS A 102 12.85 -3.36 -18.72
N TYR A 103 13.23 -2.15 -19.13
CA TYR A 103 13.00 -1.64 -20.49
C TYR A 103 14.24 -1.72 -21.38
N ALA A 104 15.28 -2.44 -20.95
CA ALA A 104 16.40 -2.77 -21.81
C ALA A 104 15.96 -3.74 -22.93
N ASP A 105 16.80 -3.87 -23.95
CA ASP A 105 16.52 -4.77 -25.07
C ASP A 105 16.23 -6.19 -24.61
N GLN A 106 15.17 -6.79 -25.16
CA GLN A 106 14.79 -8.17 -24.83
C GLN A 106 15.95 -9.14 -25.10
N GLY A 107 16.22 -10.00 -24.12
CA GLY A 107 17.33 -10.94 -24.19
C GLY A 107 18.69 -10.36 -23.75
N SER A 108 18.79 -9.05 -23.49
CA SER A 108 19.99 -8.47 -22.90
C SER A 108 20.22 -8.97 -21.47
N VAL A 109 21.48 -8.88 -21.02
CA VAL A 109 21.84 -9.22 -19.64
C VAL A 109 21.01 -8.39 -18.64
N LEU A 110 20.88 -7.08 -18.88
CA LEU A 110 20.13 -6.19 -18.01
C LEU A 110 18.64 -6.55 -17.93
N TYR A 111 18.03 -6.84 -19.06
CA TYR A 111 16.63 -7.28 -19.12
C TYR A 111 16.40 -8.54 -18.28
N ASN A 112 17.29 -9.55 -18.44
CA ASN A 112 17.21 -10.80 -17.69
C ASN A 112 17.39 -10.62 -16.17
N GLN A 113 18.15 -9.62 -15.71
CA GLN A 113 18.29 -9.30 -14.28
C GLN A 113 16.97 -8.83 -13.65
N ALA A 114 16.17 -8.07 -14.40
CA ALA A 114 14.91 -7.52 -13.94
C ALA A 114 13.71 -8.45 -14.15
N LEU A 115 13.78 -9.34 -15.12
CA LEU A 115 12.69 -10.25 -15.48
C LEU A 115 12.48 -11.29 -14.38
N SER A 116 11.21 -11.57 -14.07
CA SER A 116 10.86 -12.57 -13.05
C SER A 116 11.28 -13.99 -13.43
N LYS A 117 11.51 -14.85 -12.43
CA LYS A 117 11.99 -16.22 -12.62
C LYS A 117 11.02 -17.09 -13.42
N ASP A 118 9.72 -16.89 -13.26
CA ASP A 118 8.68 -17.57 -14.05
C ASP A 118 8.70 -17.22 -15.53
N LYS A 119 9.30 -16.08 -15.89
CA LYS A 119 9.52 -15.63 -17.26
C LYS A 119 10.94 -15.90 -17.77
N GLY A 120 11.72 -16.72 -17.06
CA GLY A 120 13.07 -17.11 -17.43
C GLY A 120 14.17 -16.11 -17.06
N GLY A 121 13.86 -15.06 -16.34
CA GLY A 121 14.83 -14.10 -15.83
C GLY A 121 15.39 -14.43 -14.46
N LYS A 122 16.30 -13.60 -13.94
CA LYS A 122 16.87 -13.76 -12.59
C LYS A 122 15.98 -13.20 -11.48
N GLY A 123 15.07 -12.25 -11.79
CA GLY A 123 14.13 -11.67 -10.86
C GLY A 123 14.80 -10.98 -9.67
N LEU A 124 15.94 -10.31 -9.90
CA LEU A 124 16.73 -9.71 -8.82
C LEU A 124 16.01 -8.55 -8.14
N TYR A 125 15.21 -7.79 -8.89
CA TYR A 125 14.38 -6.72 -8.36
C TYR A 125 13.04 -7.28 -7.88
N ASP A 126 12.95 -7.87 -6.72
CA ASP A 126 11.66 -8.34 -6.16
C ASP A 126 10.72 -7.13 -5.92
N LYS A 127 10.16 -6.65 -7.04
CA LYS A 127 9.28 -5.46 -7.06
C LYS A 127 7.92 -5.81 -6.52
N ARG A 128 7.48 -5.06 -5.52
CA ARG A 128 6.20 -5.26 -4.84
C ARG A 128 5.41 -3.96 -4.85
N PHE A 129 4.13 -4.09 -5.06
CA PHE A 129 3.16 -3.00 -4.90
C PHE A 129 2.24 -3.29 -3.72
N ALA A 130 1.96 -2.27 -2.93
CA ALA A 130 1.04 -2.37 -1.82
C ALA A 130 0.16 -1.11 -1.77
N ARG A 131 -1.08 -1.32 -1.39
CA ARG A 131 -2.03 -0.24 -1.09
C ARG A 131 -2.43 -0.36 0.37
N TYR A 132 -2.39 0.74 1.10
CA TYR A 132 -2.72 0.79 2.51
C TYR A 132 -3.90 1.72 2.74
N VAL A 133 -4.70 1.39 3.76
CA VAL A 133 -5.90 2.13 4.15
C VAL A 133 -6.06 2.05 5.67
N ILE A 134 -6.75 3.01 6.26
CA ILE A 134 -7.10 2.97 7.67
C ILE A 134 -8.37 2.13 7.84
N VAL A 135 -8.36 1.25 8.83
CA VAL A 135 -9.50 0.42 9.21
C VAL A 135 -9.77 0.52 10.70
N GLN A 136 -11.02 0.40 11.09
CA GLN A 136 -11.40 0.06 12.44
C GLN A 136 -11.75 -1.43 12.50
N ILE A 137 -11.23 -2.14 13.49
CA ILE A 137 -11.49 -3.57 13.70
C ILE A 137 -12.75 -3.68 14.55
N LEU A 138 -13.86 -4.13 13.95
CA LEU A 138 -15.13 -4.23 14.65
C LEU A 138 -15.31 -5.57 15.36
N LYS A 139 -14.83 -6.66 14.73
CA LYS A 139 -14.88 -8.00 15.29
C LYS A 139 -13.77 -8.87 14.71
N ASP A 140 -12.98 -9.48 15.59
CA ASP A 140 -11.93 -10.40 15.19
C ASP A 140 -11.71 -11.47 16.27
N LYS A 141 -12.18 -12.67 16.02
CA LYS A 141 -11.99 -13.79 16.95
C LYS A 141 -10.53 -14.25 17.07
N ASN A 142 -9.69 -13.93 16.06
CA ASN A 142 -8.30 -14.32 16.03
C ASN A 142 -7.42 -13.33 16.81
N GLN A 143 -7.86 -12.06 16.89
CA GLN A 143 -7.17 -10.98 17.58
C GLN A 143 -8.17 -10.11 18.36
N PRO A 144 -8.85 -10.66 19.37
CA PRO A 144 -9.93 -9.97 20.09
C PRO A 144 -9.49 -8.70 20.83
N ASP A 145 -8.21 -8.61 21.18
CA ASP A 145 -7.62 -7.43 21.85
C ASP A 145 -7.51 -6.23 20.92
N LEU A 146 -7.62 -6.43 19.60
CA LEU A 146 -7.59 -5.35 18.63
C LEU A 146 -8.97 -4.80 18.29
N GLU A 147 -10.05 -5.46 18.74
CA GLU A 147 -11.42 -4.97 18.47
C GLU A 147 -11.62 -3.57 19.05
N GLY A 148 -12.23 -2.68 18.27
CA GLY A 148 -12.41 -1.25 18.54
C GLY A 148 -11.25 -0.38 18.05
N SER A 149 -10.04 -0.92 17.92
CA SER A 149 -8.87 -0.14 17.55
C SER A 149 -8.85 0.26 16.07
N PHE A 150 -8.17 1.38 15.81
CA PHE A 150 -7.87 1.84 14.45
C PHE A 150 -6.46 1.41 14.06
N LYS A 151 -6.32 0.83 12.88
CA LYS A 151 -5.06 0.29 12.37
C LYS A 151 -4.90 0.61 10.89
N ILE A 152 -3.67 0.49 10.39
CA ILE A 152 -3.40 0.53 8.96
C ILE A 152 -3.48 -0.91 8.43
N TRP A 153 -4.19 -1.12 7.35
CA TRP A 153 -4.34 -2.42 6.73
C TRP A 153 -3.80 -2.41 5.30
N LYS A 154 -3.03 -3.43 4.95
CA LYS A 154 -2.63 -3.65 3.57
C LYS A 154 -3.84 -4.16 2.79
N LEU A 155 -4.41 -3.30 1.96
CA LEU A 155 -5.65 -3.54 1.24
C LEU A 155 -5.42 -4.51 0.07
N PRO A 156 -6.02 -5.71 0.07
CA PRO A 156 -5.94 -6.64 -1.06
C PRO A 156 -6.64 -6.05 -2.30
N THR A 157 -6.13 -6.37 -3.49
CA THR A 157 -6.68 -5.85 -4.75
C THR A 157 -8.14 -6.28 -4.94
N THR A 158 -8.52 -7.49 -4.56
CA THR A 158 -9.90 -7.97 -4.62
C THR A 158 -10.85 -7.10 -3.79
N ILE A 159 -10.46 -6.76 -2.58
CA ILE A 159 -11.25 -5.90 -1.69
C ILE A 159 -11.26 -4.45 -2.19
N TYR A 160 -10.13 -3.95 -2.72
CA TYR A 160 -10.08 -2.64 -3.35
C TYR A 160 -11.06 -2.54 -4.53
N ASN A 161 -11.14 -3.56 -5.37
CA ASN A 161 -12.06 -3.57 -6.51
C ASN A 161 -13.53 -3.57 -6.04
N LEU A 162 -13.86 -4.34 -4.99
CA LEU A 162 -15.20 -4.31 -4.37
C LEU A 162 -15.54 -2.92 -3.83
N LEU A 163 -14.58 -2.29 -3.16
CA LEU A 163 -14.73 -0.94 -2.64
C LEU A 163 -14.97 0.07 -3.76
N GLN A 164 -14.18 0.00 -4.84
CA GLN A 164 -14.34 0.87 -6.01
C GLN A 164 -15.70 0.68 -6.68
N GLN A 165 -16.19 -0.54 -6.82
CA GLN A 165 -17.52 -0.81 -7.38
C GLN A 165 -18.66 -0.17 -6.55
N LYS A 166 -18.50 -0.03 -5.24
CA LYS A 166 -19.49 0.63 -4.37
C LYS A 166 -19.37 2.16 -4.40
N MET A 167 -18.13 2.67 -4.44
CA MET A 167 -17.84 4.11 -4.40
C MET A 167 -17.97 4.77 -5.78
N ASN A 168 -17.61 4.05 -6.83
CA ASN A 168 -17.60 4.53 -8.20
C ASN A 168 -18.26 3.48 -9.12
N PRO A 169 -19.58 3.23 -8.97
CA PRO A 169 -20.26 2.27 -9.82
C PRO A 169 -20.21 2.74 -11.29
N ALA A 170 -20.13 1.79 -12.21
CA ALA A 170 -20.19 2.09 -13.64
C ALA A 170 -21.47 2.87 -13.95
N LYS A 171 -21.38 3.87 -14.84
CA LYS A 171 -22.52 4.73 -15.19
C LYS A 171 -23.69 3.92 -15.73
N GLU A 172 -23.40 2.90 -16.51
CA GLU A 172 -24.38 1.99 -17.14
C GLU A 172 -25.12 1.12 -16.11
N SER A 173 -24.60 1.04 -14.88
CA SER A 173 -25.27 0.27 -13.81
C SER A 173 -26.50 0.96 -13.23
N GLY A 174 -26.73 2.22 -13.52
CA GLY A 174 -27.79 3.06 -12.93
C GLY A 174 -27.67 3.28 -11.42
N LYS A 175 -26.65 2.71 -10.78
CA LYS A 175 -26.42 2.81 -9.32
C LYS A 175 -25.69 4.09 -8.99
N MET A 176 -25.91 4.58 -7.78
CA MET A 176 -25.15 5.72 -7.26
C MET A 176 -24.01 5.26 -6.35
N SER A 177 -23.05 6.17 -6.16
CA SER A 177 -21.99 6.01 -5.17
C SER A 177 -22.57 5.90 -3.76
N ILE A 178 -22.09 4.92 -2.98
CA ILE A 178 -22.41 4.77 -1.58
C ILE A 178 -21.18 5.17 -0.75
N PRO A 179 -21.32 5.98 0.32
CA PRO A 179 -20.20 6.45 1.12
C PRO A 179 -19.70 5.36 2.08
N VAL A 180 -19.27 4.21 1.54
CA VAL A 180 -18.90 3.01 2.34
C VAL A 180 -17.77 3.26 3.34
N MET A 181 -16.89 4.25 3.09
CA MET A 181 -15.76 4.61 3.96
C MET A 181 -16.13 5.69 4.99
N ASP A 182 -17.35 6.18 4.99
CA ASP A 182 -17.76 7.25 5.91
C ASP A 182 -17.80 6.77 7.37
N TYR A 183 -17.50 7.64 8.32
CA TYR A 183 -17.40 7.32 9.73
C TYR A 183 -18.75 6.95 10.37
N LEU A 184 -19.83 7.61 9.93
CA LEU A 184 -21.19 7.40 10.43
C LEU A 184 -22.08 6.63 9.46
N PHE A 185 -22.02 6.96 8.16
CA PHE A 185 -22.92 6.38 7.14
C PHE A 185 -22.30 5.19 6.40
N GLY A 186 -21.06 4.85 6.69
CA GLY A 186 -20.34 3.83 5.95
C GLY A 186 -20.91 2.43 6.10
N ARG A 187 -20.20 1.48 5.56
CA ARG A 187 -20.52 0.04 5.67
C ARG A 187 -19.35 -0.70 6.29
N ALA A 188 -19.66 -1.70 7.08
CA ALA A 188 -18.64 -2.65 7.48
C ALA A 188 -18.43 -3.68 6.36
N ILE A 189 -17.28 -4.33 6.37
CA ILE A 189 -16.99 -5.43 5.47
C ILE A 189 -16.61 -6.67 6.29
N ASN A 190 -17.26 -7.78 5.99
CA ASN A 190 -16.88 -9.09 6.45
C ASN A 190 -15.77 -9.60 5.54
N ILE A 191 -14.61 -9.90 6.08
CA ILE A 191 -13.45 -10.41 5.36
C ILE A 191 -13.30 -11.89 5.68
N ASP A 192 -13.09 -12.68 4.64
CA ASP A 192 -12.67 -14.08 4.73
C ASP A 192 -11.38 -14.26 3.95
N VAL A 193 -10.34 -14.73 4.62
CA VAL A 193 -9.02 -14.98 4.06
C VAL A 193 -8.77 -16.48 4.08
N ALA A 194 -8.87 -17.09 2.90
CA ALA A 194 -8.63 -18.51 2.75
C ALA A 194 -7.14 -18.82 2.64
N PRO A 195 -6.66 -19.92 3.25
CA PRO A 195 -5.30 -20.41 3.05
C PRO A 195 -5.09 -20.84 1.60
N GLY A 196 -3.87 -20.68 1.11
CA GLY A 196 -3.48 -21.23 -0.19
C GLY A 196 -3.49 -22.77 -0.19
N PRO A 197 -3.45 -23.39 -1.37
CA PRO A 197 -3.45 -24.83 -1.50
C PRO A 197 -2.23 -25.47 -0.82
N ASP A 198 -2.44 -26.66 -0.29
CA ASP A 198 -1.36 -27.49 0.26
C ASP A 198 -0.49 -28.02 -0.87
N ASP A 199 0.71 -27.47 -1.02
CA ASP A 199 1.73 -28.04 -1.88
C ASP A 199 2.93 -28.48 -1.02
N PRO A 200 3.07 -29.80 -0.74
CA PRO A 200 4.18 -30.31 0.06
C PRO A 200 5.57 -29.99 -0.52
N LYS A 201 5.65 -29.75 -1.84
CA LYS A 201 6.89 -29.40 -2.53
C LYS A 201 7.21 -27.91 -2.46
N GLN A 202 6.24 -27.07 -2.11
CA GLN A 202 6.37 -25.62 -2.04
C GLN A 202 5.60 -25.04 -0.83
N PRO A 203 6.03 -25.34 0.40
CA PRO A 203 5.31 -24.92 1.61
C PRO A 203 5.16 -23.40 1.71
N LEU A 204 6.05 -22.61 1.11
CA LEU A 204 5.95 -21.14 1.04
C LEU A 204 4.88 -20.66 0.04
N ARG A 205 4.38 -21.52 -0.85
CA ARG A 205 3.34 -21.15 -1.81
C ARG A 205 2.00 -20.88 -1.11
N LYS A 206 1.70 -21.59 -0.02
CA LYS A 206 0.54 -21.32 0.85
C LYS A 206 0.40 -19.85 1.26
N THR A 207 1.51 -19.19 1.53
CA THR A 207 1.51 -17.77 1.93
C THR A 207 1.39 -16.82 0.75
N ARG A 208 1.64 -17.28 -0.48
CA ARG A 208 1.59 -16.46 -1.70
C ARG A 208 0.23 -16.52 -2.42
N GLU A 209 -0.52 -17.59 -2.24
CA GLU A 209 -1.79 -17.83 -2.94
C GLU A 209 -3.01 -17.67 -2.03
N ILE A 210 -2.88 -16.93 -0.91
CA ILE A 210 -4.02 -16.61 -0.05
C ILE A 210 -5.07 -15.84 -0.84
N THR A 211 -6.33 -16.24 -0.66
CA THR A 211 -7.46 -15.61 -1.33
C THR A 211 -8.24 -14.74 -0.34
N TYR A 212 -8.42 -13.48 -0.71
CA TYR A 212 -9.27 -12.55 0.03
C TYR A 212 -10.64 -12.47 -0.63
N THR A 213 -11.68 -12.70 0.16
CA THR A 213 -13.06 -12.40 -0.19
C THR A 213 -13.64 -11.43 0.82
N GLY A 214 -14.65 -10.67 0.41
CA GLY A 214 -15.29 -9.71 1.29
C GLY A 214 -16.69 -9.39 0.87
N GLU A 215 -17.54 -9.08 1.85
CA GLU A 215 -18.91 -8.67 1.65
C GLU A 215 -19.24 -7.47 2.52
N PHE A 216 -19.69 -6.37 1.91
CA PHE A 216 -20.15 -5.20 2.63
C PHE A 216 -21.51 -5.46 3.26
N THR A 217 -21.71 -4.97 4.49
CA THR A 217 -23.02 -4.98 5.13
C THR A 217 -24.01 -4.16 4.31
N GLU A 218 -25.26 -4.58 4.30
CA GLU A 218 -26.34 -3.80 3.66
C GLU A 218 -26.67 -2.56 4.49
N ASP A 219 -26.69 -2.70 5.81
CA ASP A 219 -27.00 -1.63 6.73
C ASP A 219 -25.81 -0.70 6.96
N VAL A 220 -26.12 0.54 7.32
CA VAL A 220 -25.15 1.51 7.82
C VAL A 220 -24.51 0.97 9.08
N VAL A 221 -23.20 1.11 9.17
CA VAL A 221 -22.44 0.78 10.37
C VAL A 221 -21.55 1.96 10.70
N SER A 222 -21.82 2.62 11.81
CA SER A 222 -20.97 3.69 12.36
C SER A 222 -19.69 3.12 12.95
N CYS A 223 -18.64 3.94 13.05
CA CYS A 223 -17.49 3.62 13.89
C CYS A 223 -17.93 3.48 15.37
N VAL A 224 -17.11 2.82 16.15
CA VAL A 224 -17.29 2.69 17.61
C VAL A 224 -16.12 3.33 18.35
N ASN A 225 -16.27 3.58 19.64
CA ASN A 225 -15.14 3.98 20.48
C ASN A 225 -14.09 2.86 20.56
N PRO A 226 -12.81 3.18 20.88
CA PRO A 226 -11.78 2.16 21.06
C PRO A 226 -12.09 1.11 22.13
N ASP A 227 -12.92 1.45 23.11
CA ASP A 227 -13.43 0.54 24.15
C ASP A 227 -14.66 -0.29 23.70
N LYS A 228 -15.01 -0.21 22.42
CA LYS A 228 -16.15 -0.88 21.78
C LYS A 228 -17.52 -0.33 22.13
N SER A 229 -17.61 0.71 22.97
CA SER A 229 -18.87 1.38 23.24
C SER A 229 -19.40 2.13 22.00
N PRO A 230 -20.71 2.39 21.91
CA PRO A 230 -21.27 3.20 20.83
C PRO A 230 -20.60 4.59 20.77
N LEU A 231 -20.34 5.07 19.55
CA LEU A 231 -19.74 6.39 19.32
C LEU A 231 -20.75 7.53 19.58
N LEU A 232 -22.02 7.24 19.33
CA LEU A 232 -23.14 8.15 19.50
C LEU A 232 -23.93 7.77 20.76
N ASN A 233 -24.49 8.76 21.45
CA ASN A 233 -25.50 8.51 22.45
C ASN A 233 -26.87 8.21 21.77
N ASP A 234 -27.87 7.85 22.56
CA ASP A 234 -29.18 7.41 22.03
C ASP A 234 -29.86 8.51 21.20
N GLU A 235 -29.80 9.78 21.64
CA GLU A 235 -30.38 10.92 20.89
C GLU A 235 -29.65 11.17 19.57
N GLU A 236 -28.32 11.13 19.59
CA GLU A 236 -27.48 11.28 18.39
C GLU A 236 -27.73 10.13 17.39
N GLN A 237 -27.93 8.91 17.92
CA GLN A 237 -28.24 7.73 17.10
C GLN A 237 -29.62 7.85 16.46
N GLU A 238 -30.64 8.34 17.18
CA GLU A 238 -31.97 8.58 16.62
C GLU A 238 -31.92 9.58 15.46
N ILE A 239 -31.14 10.66 15.59
CA ILE A 239 -30.94 11.65 14.53
C ILE A 239 -30.30 11.00 13.31
N LEU A 240 -29.24 10.20 13.51
CA LEU A 240 -28.57 9.47 12.44
C LEU A 240 -29.53 8.51 11.73
N ASP A 241 -30.27 7.71 12.47
CA ASP A 241 -31.21 6.75 11.93
C ASP A 241 -32.35 7.42 11.16
N ALA A 242 -32.83 8.56 11.65
CA ALA A 242 -33.85 9.33 10.98
C ALA A 242 -33.37 9.90 9.62
N TYR A 243 -32.12 10.41 9.58
CA TYR A 243 -31.50 10.84 8.33
C TYR A 243 -31.27 9.66 7.37
N VAL A 244 -30.71 8.54 7.88
CA VAL A 244 -30.43 7.35 7.06
C VAL A 244 -31.72 6.83 6.42
N ARG A 245 -32.83 6.73 7.15
CA ARG A 245 -34.14 6.33 6.59
C ARG A 245 -34.58 7.20 5.42
N LYS A 246 -34.23 8.49 5.40
CA LYS A 246 -34.57 9.41 4.29
C LYS A 246 -33.72 9.17 3.06
N ILE A 247 -32.41 8.96 3.24
CA ILE A 247 -31.47 8.87 2.11
C ILE A 247 -31.25 7.44 1.59
N GLU A 248 -31.48 6.44 2.42
CA GLU A 248 -31.22 5.03 2.09
C GLU A 248 -32.02 4.55 0.87
N LYS A 249 -33.24 5.09 0.69
CA LYS A 249 -34.03 4.80 -0.49
C LYS A 249 -33.29 5.20 -1.77
N ALA A 250 -32.64 6.36 -1.78
CA ALA A 250 -31.86 6.81 -2.93
C ALA A 250 -30.63 5.92 -3.16
N TRP A 251 -29.94 5.47 -2.09
CA TRP A 251 -28.79 4.57 -2.19
C TRP A 251 -29.14 3.19 -2.77
N LYS A 252 -30.37 2.72 -2.55
CA LYS A 252 -30.87 1.43 -3.05
C LYS A 252 -31.47 1.51 -4.45
N MET A 253 -31.71 2.72 -4.99
CA MET A 253 -32.25 2.87 -6.34
C MET A 253 -31.23 2.48 -7.40
N THR A 254 -31.69 1.69 -8.36
CA THR A 254 -31.04 1.50 -9.65
C THR A 254 -31.89 2.25 -10.68
N CYS A 255 -31.33 3.21 -11.37
CA CYS A 255 -32.04 4.09 -12.29
C CYS A 255 -31.71 3.68 -13.74
N GLU A 256 -32.72 3.39 -14.52
CA GLU A 256 -32.59 2.98 -15.92
C GLU A 256 -32.75 4.14 -16.89
N ASP A 257 -33.42 5.24 -16.42
CA ASP A 257 -33.70 6.43 -17.22
C ASP A 257 -33.48 7.72 -16.44
N ASP A 258 -33.60 8.85 -17.15
CA ASP A 258 -33.40 10.19 -16.59
C ASP A 258 -34.50 10.56 -15.58
N GLU A 259 -35.74 10.09 -15.74
CA GLU A 259 -36.83 10.35 -14.81
C GLU A 259 -36.54 9.70 -13.43
N GLU A 260 -36.03 8.49 -13.42
CA GLU A 260 -35.64 7.82 -12.18
C GLU A 260 -34.42 8.48 -11.53
N ILE A 261 -33.46 8.98 -12.34
CA ILE A 261 -32.33 9.77 -11.86
C ILE A 261 -32.83 11.07 -11.20
N GLU A 262 -33.78 11.77 -11.81
CA GLU A 262 -34.37 12.98 -11.24
C GLU A 262 -35.12 12.68 -9.93
N LYS A 263 -35.89 11.59 -9.86
CA LYS A 263 -36.56 11.13 -8.62
C LYS A 263 -35.57 10.86 -7.52
N ARG A 264 -34.48 10.16 -7.85
CA ARG A 264 -33.38 9.87 -6.89
C ARG A 264 -32.75 11.16 -6.39
N ASN A 265 -32.41 12.08 -7.28
CA ASN A 265 -31.83 13.38 -6.93
C ASN A 265 -32.75 14.23 -6.04
N ALA A 266 -34.05 14.18 -6.28
CA ALA A 266 -35.04 14.83 -5.44
C ALA A 266 -35.09 14.27 -4.02
N ILE A 267 -34.97 12.95 -3.85
CA ILE A 267 -34.86 12.29 -2.54
C ILE A 267 -33.58 12.76 -1.81
N ILE A 268 -32.44 12.80 -2.49
CA ILE A 268 -31.17 13.27 -1.92
C ILE A 268 -31.28 14.74 -1.48
N ALA A 269 -31.81 15.59 -2.33
CA ALA A 269 -31.99 17.01 -2.03
C ALA A 269 -32.92 17.22 -0.82
N ALA A 270 -34.03 16.47 -0.74
CA ALA A 270 -34.94 16.51 0.39
C ALA A 270 -34.29 16.03 1.69
N ALA A 271 -33.51 14.95 1.64
CA ALA A 271 -32.77 14.44 2.79
C ALA A 271 -31.73 15.47 3.28
N ASN A 272 -30.94 16.05 2.38
CA ASN A 272 -29.87 17.00 2.71
C ASN A 272 -30.40 18.40 3.16
N SER A 273 -31.66 18.72 2.90
CA SER A 273 -32.30 19.94 3.41
C SER A 273 -33.10 19.73 4.68
N SER A 274 -33.17 18.49 5.17
CA SER A 274 -33.95 18.14 6.36
C SER A 274 -33.35 18.68 7.65
N ASP A 275 -34.16 18.79 8.70
CA ASP A 275 -33.67 19.20 10.01
C ASP A 275 -32.77 18.17 10.66
N GLU A 276 -32.97 16.88 10.36
CA GLU A 276 -32.09 15.79 10.81
C GLU A 276 -30.70 15.96 10.23
N TYR A 277 -30.56 16.31 8.93
CA TYR A 277 -29.26 16.58 8.32
C TYR A 277 -28.54 17.75 9.01
N LYS A 278 -29.28 18.84 9.28
CA LYS A 278 -28.71 20.01 9.98
C LYS A 278 -28.25 19.65 11.40
N ALA A 279 -29.07 18.87 12.12
CA ALA A 279 -28.73 18.36 13.45
C ALA A 279 -27.54 17.40 13.45
N LEU A 280 -27.34 16.67 12.36
CA LEU A 280 -26.24 15.71 12.20
C LEU A 280 -24.89 16.38 11.97
N LEU A 281 -24.83 17.58 11.38
CA LEU A 281 -23.57 18.26 11.08
C LEU A 281 -22.66 18.47 12.30
N PRO A 282 -23.13 19.00 13.44
CA PRO A 282 -22.30 19.12 14.64
C PRO A 282 -21.90 17.76 15.21
N ILE A 283 -22.76 16.74 15.14
CA ILE A 283 -22.46 15.37 15.55
C ILE A 283 -21.30 14.81 14.70
N TYR A 284 -21.38 15.00 13.38
CA TYR A 284 -20.34 14.58 12.46
C TYR A 284 -19.00 15.26 12.77
N GLY A 285 -19.01 16.56 13.06
CA GLY A 285 -17.83 17.31 13.46
C GLY A 285 -17.17 16.76 14.74
N LYS A 286 -17.97 16.43 15.75
CA LYS A 286 -17.52 15.79 17.00
C LYS A 286 -16.86 14.44 16.71
N VAL A 287 -17.55 13.58 15.95
CA VAL A 287 -17.08 12.25 15.60
C VAL A 287 -15.77 12.32 14.77
N PHE A 288 -15.73 13.22 13.80
CA PHE A 288 -14.53 13.42 12.99
C PHE A 288 -13.31 13.79 13.85
N ALA A 289 -13.48 14.68 14.83
CA ALA A 289 -12.40 15.09 15.71
C ALA A 289 -11.88 13.91 16.56
N GLN A 290 -12.78 13.09 17.10
CA GLN A 290 -12.42 11.89 17.87
C GLN A 290 -11.68 10.86 17.00
N ILE A 291 -12.19 10.56 15.81
CA ILE A 291 -11.54 9.60 14.89
C ILE A 291 -10.17 10.11 14.46
N LYS A 292 -10.02 11.42 14.24
CA LYS A 292 -8.73 12.02 13.90
C LYS A 292 -7.69 11.84 15.01
N GLU A 293 -8.10 11.83 16.26
CA GLU A 293 -7.23 11.57 17.43
C GLU A 293 -6.79 10.10 17.49
N TRP A 294 -7.71 9.16 17.18
CA TRP A 294 -7.46 7.72 17.33
C TRP A 294 -6.84 7.05 16.11
N ALA A 295 -7.10 7.59 14.94
CA ALA A 295 -6.64 6.98 13.71
C ALA A 295 -5.12 7.13 13.53
N PRO A 296 -4.42 6.07 13.11
CA PRO A 296 -3.01 6.15 12.80
C PRO A 296 -2.77 7.03 11.56
N LYS A 297 -1.64 7.73 11.54
CA LYS A 297 -1.26 8.56 10.40
C LYS A 297 -0.77 7.67 9.25
N LEU A 298 -1.49 7.68 8.15
CA LEU A 298 -1.18 6.85 6.98
C LEU A 298 0.16 7.21 6.33
N ASP A 299 0.58 8.48 6.41
CA ASP A 299 1.82 9.00 5.86
C ASP A 299 3.09 8.46 6.56
N THR A 300 2.95 7.82 7.73
CA THR A 300 4.07 7.12 8.39
C THR A 300 4.68 6.05 7.49
N LEU A 301 3.89 5.45 6.59
CA LEU A 301 4.31 4.46 5.60
C LEU A 301 4.75 5.06 4.27
N SER A 302 4.70 6.38 4.12
CA SER A 302 5.14 7.05 2.89
C SER A 302 6.65 6.90 2.70
N TYR A 303 7.07 6.95 1.43
CA TYR A 303 8.49 7.00 1.11
C TYR A 303 9.19 8.14 1.84
N LYS A 304 10.32 7.83 2.43
CA LYS A 304 11.24 8.78 3.04
C LYS A 304 12.64 8.53 2.50
N PRO A 305 13.48 9.58 2.36
CA PRO A 305 14.87 9.41 1.97
C PRO A 305 15.59 8.41 2.88
N TRP A 306 16.33 7.49 2.28
CA TRP A 306 17.05 6.46 3.01
C TRP A 306 18.21 7.02 3.82
N SER A 307 18.62 6.30 4.87
CA SER A 307 19.88 6.54 5.56
C SER A 307 21.07 6.36 4.60
N ASP A 308 22.20 6.97 4.93
CA ASP A 308 23.40 6.88 4.08
C ASP A 308 23.92 5.44 3.96
N GLU A 309 23.75 4.62 5.00
CA GLU A 309 24.06 3.20 4.95
C GLU A 309 23.19 2.46 3.92
N VAL A 310 21.86 2.67 3.95
CA VAL A 310 20.94 2.07 2.98
C VAL A 310 21.24 2.58 1.57
N LYS A 311 21.51 3.88 1.39
CA LYS A 311 21.89 4.44 0.08
C LYS A 311 23.15 3.76 -0.47
N LYS A 312 24.20 3.62 0.36
CA LYS A 312 25.44 2.96 -0.04
C LYS A 312 25.20 1.50 -0.40
N ARG A 313 24.44 0.77 0.41
CA ARG A 313 24.12 -0.64 0.16
C ARG A 313 23.34 -0.81 -1.15
N VAL A 314 22.35 0.03 -1.39
CA VAL A 314 21.55 0.02 -2.63
C VAL A 314 22.40 0.41 -3.84
N ALA A 315 23.28 1.41 -3.72
CA ALA A 315 24.19 1.81 -4.80
C ALA A 315 25.11 0.68 -5.21
N ASN A 316 25.76 0.02 -4.25
CA ASN A 316 26.61 -1.15 -4.49
C ASN A 316 25.83 -2.29 -5.17
N TRP A 317 24.61 -2.56 -4.67
CA TRP A 317 23.75 -3.59 -5.23
C TRP A 317 23.39 -3.28 -6.69
N ILE A 318 23.03 -2.03 -7.00
CA ILE A 318 22.71 -1.58 -8.36
C ILE A 318 23.91 -1.75 -9.28
N GLU A 319 25.11 -1.35 -8.86
CA GLU A 319 26.34 -1.45 -9.65
C GLU A 319 26.63 -2.90 -10.03
N ILE A 320 26.51 -3.83 -9.08
CA ILE A 320 26.70 -5.26 -9.34
C ILE A 320 25.64 -5.79 -10.33
N VAL A 321 24.37 -5.43 -10.14
CA VAL A 321 23.28 -5.87 -11.04
C VAL A 321 23.47 -5.31 -12.45
N GLU A 322 23.76 -4.02 -12.57
CA GLU A 322 23.93 -3.36 -13.88
C GLU A 322 25.20 -3.84 -14.62
N SER A 323 26.18 -4.41 -13.91
CA SER A 323 27.32 -5.09 -14.53
C SER A 323 27.01 -6.52 -15.02
N GLY A 324 25.79 -7.01 -14.79
CA GLY A 324 25.35 -8.34 -15.21
C GLY A 324 25.61 -9.45 -14.19
N ASN A 325 26.07 -9.10 -12.99
CA ASN A 325 26.41 -10.04 -11.93
C ASN A 325 25.25 -10.19 -10.92
N ASP A 326 25.39 -11.17 -10.01
CA ASP A 326 24.42 -11.43 -8.96
C ASP A 326 24.96 -10.93 -7.61
N PRO A 327 24.33 -9.93 -6.98
CA PRO A 327 24.79 -9.36 -5.72
C PRO A 327 24.78 -10.36 -4.54
N ALA A 328 24.02 -11.46 -4.63
CA ALA A 328 24.01 -12.49 -3.59
C ALA A 328 25.34 -13.29 -3.57
N THR A 329 26.04 -13.33 -4.71
CA THR A 329 27.27 -14.13 -4.88
C THR A 329 28.52 -13.29 -5.13
N MET A 330 28.37 -12.01 -5.44
CA MET A 330 29.47 -11.10 -5.76
C MET A 330 29.47 -9.89 -4.83
N SER A 331 30.61 -9.58 -4.22
CA SER A 331 30.80 -8.34 -3.47
C SER A 331 31.24 -7.19 -4.40
N ILE A 332 31.08 -5.95 -3.91
CA ILE A 332 31.51 -4.77 -4.67
C ILE A 332 33.03 -4.74 -4.86
N GLU A 333 33.80 -5.20 -3.87
CA GLU A 333 35.25 -5.30 -3.93
C GLU A 333 35.67 -6.32 -5.01
N ALA A 334 34.97 -7.45 -5.08
CA ALA A 334 35.22 -8.47 -6.10
C ALA A 334 34.89 -7.95 -7.49
N LEU A 335 33.80 -7.15 -7.65
CA LEU A 335 33.45 -6.51 -8.90
C LEU A 335 34.51 -5.48 -9.33
N HIS A 336 34.94 -4.59 -8.43
CA HIS A 336 35.94 -3.57 -8.74
C HIS A 336 37.28 -4.21 -9.12
N LYS A 337 37.68 -5.28 -8.44
CA LYS A 337 38.85 -6.05 -8.81
C LYS A 337 38.74 -6.67 -10.21
N PHE A 338 37.59 -7.25 -10.51
CA PHE A 338 37.30 -7.83 -11.83
C PHE A 338 37.32 -6.77 -12.94
N GLN A 339 36.86 -5.56 -12.66
CA GLN A 339 36.87 -4.43 -13.59
C GLN A 339 38.22 -3.72 -13.69
N GLY A 340 39.21 -4.11 -12.91
CA GLY A 340 40.52 -3.47 -12.86
C GLY A 340 40.51 -2.14 -12.12
N LEU A 341 39.43 -1.84 -11.39
CA LEU A 341 39.27 -0.67 -10.53
C LEU A 341 39.81 -1.02 -9.13
N GLU A 342 41.10 -1.38 -9.02
CA GLU A 342 41.69 -1.53 -7.70
C GLU A 342 41.65 -0.20 -6.97
N ASN A 343 41.23 -0.22 -5.70
CA ASN A 343 41.26 0.92 -4.81
C ASN A 343 42.63 1.58 -4.87
N GLY A 344 42.68 2.74 -5.45
CA GLY A 344 43.88 3.59 -5.39
C GLY A 344 44.16 3.92 -3.94
N GLU A 345 45.01 3.11 -3.30
CA GLU A 345 45.70 3.55 -2.12
C GLU A 345 46.43 4.83 -2.47
N ASN A 346 46.15 5.89 -1.71
CA ASN A 346 46.88 7.14 -1.71
C ASN A 346 48.37 6.90 -1.83
N LYS A 347 48.88 7.02 -3.02
CA LYS A 347 50.26 7.40 -3.21
C LYS A 347 50.27 8.92 -3.51
N GLU A 348 50.47 9.68 -2.45
CA GLU A 348 51.10 10.98 -2.62
C GLU A 348 52.40 10.74 -3.41
N ASN A 349 52.41 11.15 -4.65
CA ASN A 349 53.61 11.40 -5.40
C ASN A 349 53.46 12.71 -6.17
N ASP A 350 54.31 13.60 -5.68
CA ASP A 350 54.77 14.84 -6.25
C ASP A 350 55.17 14.69 -7.75
N GLY A 351 54.76 15.67 -8.55
CA GLY A 351 55.50 16.08 -9.75
C GLY A 351 55.05 15.52 -11.10
N ASP A 352 54.53 16.40 -11.83
CA ASP A 352 54.73 16.80 -13.22
C ASP A 352 53.44 16.93 -14.07
N GLU A 353 53.21 18.18 -14.40
CA GLU A 353 52.25 18.63 -15.40
C GLU A 353 52.54 18.06 -16.78
N LYS A 354 51.60 17.37 -17.39
CA LYS A 354 51.47 17.32 -18.85
C LYS A 354 50.00 17.50 -19.24
N LYS A 355 49.73 18.66 -19.81
CA LYS A 355 48.54 18.99 -20.57
C LYS A 355 48.38 17.97 -21.72
N VAL A 356 47.23 17.34 -21.77
CA VAL A 356 46.71 16.71 -23.00
C VAL A 356 45.35 17.34 -23.28
N GLU A 357 45.34 18.20 -24.31
CA GLU A 357 44.11 18.66 -24.92
C GLU A 357 43.42 17.53 -25.64
N THR A 358 42.17 17.25 -25.32
CA THR A 358 41.31 16.45 -26.15
C THR A 358 40.06 17.25 -26.55
N ASN A 359 39.99 17.49 -27.84
CA ASN A 359 38.85 18.07 -28.56
C ASN A 359 37.54 17.29 -28.25
N VAL A 360 36.52 18.01 -27.89
CA VAL A 360 35.14 17.53 -27.90
C VAL A 360 34.46 18.17 -29.11
N GLU A 361 34.20 17.36 -30.11
CA GLU A 361 33.27 17.70 -31.19
C GLU A 361 31.84 17.59 -30.70
N ASN A 362 31.16 18.71 -30.82
CA ASN A 362 29.71 18.85 -30.70
C ASN A 362 29.02 18.23 -31.89
N THR A 363 28.12 17.27 -31.68
CA THR A 363 27.05 17.00 -32.64
C THR A 363 25.71 17.16 -31.96
N ASN A 364 25.11 18.31 -32.23
CA ASN A 364 23.67 18.54 -32.05
C ASN A 364 22.89 17.66 -33.04
N SER A 365 21.96 16.88 -32.56
CA SER A 365 20.82 16.46 -33.37
C SER A 365 19.52 16.67 -32.58
N VAL A 366 18.76 17.57 -33.13
CA VAL A 366 17.36 17.88 -32.86
C VAL A 366 16.51 16.66 -33.24
N LEU A 367 15.65 16.20 -32.34
CA LEU A 367 14.43 15.48 -32.77
C LEU A 367 13.27 15.79 -31.81
N SER A 368 12.37 16.55 -32.37
CA SER A 368 10.91 16.57 -32.42
C SER A 368 10.12 15.77 -31.38
N THR A 369 9.22 16.54 -30.78
CA THR A 369 7.94 16.19 -30.14
C THR A 369 7.12 15.18 -30.95
N GLU A 370 6.60 14.14 -30.26
CA GLU A 370 5.29 13.58 -30.55
C GLU A 370 4.69 12.91 -29.31
N THR A 371 3.59 13.44 -28.86
CA THR A 371 2.26 12.96 -28.50
C THR A 371 2.11 11.68 -27.68
N ASP A 372 1.44 11.87 -26.53
CA ASP A 372 0.40 11.04 -25.88
C ASP A 372 0.13 9.67 -26.50
N GLU A 373 0.33 8.65 -25.69
CA GLU A 373 -0.60 7.53 -25.62
C GLU A 373 -0.62 6.94 -24.21
N THR A 374 -1.71 7.23 -23.51
CA THR A 374 -2.21 6.46 -22.39
C THR A 374 -2.65 5.10 -22.90
N SER A 375 -2.00 4.02 -22.49
CA SER A 375 -2.63 2.71 -22.55
C SER A 375 -1.94 1.70 -21.60
N ASP A 376 -2.78 1.13 -20.77
CA ASP A 376 -2.77 -0.24 -20.28
C ASP A 376 -1.51 -0.76 -19.58
N LEU A 377 -1.56 -0.65 -18.25
CA LEU A 377 -0.82 -1.55 -17.39
C LEU A 377 -1.59 -2.88 -17.29
N PRO A 378 -1.09 -3.97 -17.81
CA PRO A 378 -1.60 -5.29 -17.48
C PRO A 378 -1.13 -5.67 -16.07
N PHE A 379 -2.04 -6.22 -15.32
CA PHE A 379 -2.00 -6.68 -13.93
C PHE A 379 -0.92 -7.73 -13.62
#